data_88e6e5f3826e6170fb57af6b424e99dc
#
_entry.id   88e6e5f3826e6170fb57af6b424e99dc
#
_cell.length_a   1.000
_cell.length_b   1.000
_cell.length_c   1.000
_cell.angle_alpha   90.00
_cell.angle_beta   90.00
_cell.angle_gamma   90.00
#
_symmetry.space_group_name_H-M   'P 1'
#
loop_
_entity.id
_entity.type
_entity.pdbx_description
1 polymer ?
#
loop_
_entity_poly.entity_id
_entity_poly.type
_entity_poly.pdbx_seq_one_letter_code
_entity_poly.pdbx_strand_id
1 'polypeptide(L)'
;IALGAKMAKADGRVTRDEVTAFREVFHIPPSDERAAARVFNLAREDVAGFEDYAKRIAAMFRSNDKPCGQDSVLCDLMEGLFYIAAADGAYHPEEDAFLERVAVIFGLDGALFERMRARHVPGGPPDPYAVLGVDPRADLETVRQAWRAEVRATHPDRMLARGIPEEAVKLAEARLSAINAAWDRIRTGRGA
;
A
#
# COMPACT_ATOMS: atom_id res chain seq x y z
N ILE A 1 5.42 -12.92 -1.17
CA ILE A 1 6.63 -12.92 -2.01
C ILE A 1 6.27 -12.92 -3.50
N ALA A 2 5.60 -13.98 -4.03
CA ALA A 2 5.33 -14.13 -5.46
C ALA A 2 4.54 -12.94 -6.06
N LEU A 3 3.50 -12.46 -5.38
CA LEU A 3 2.72 -11.33 -5.86
C LEU A 3 3.55 -10.05 -5.95
N GLY A 4 4.37 -9.75 -4.93
CA GLY A 4 5.26 -8.59 -4.95
C GLY A 4 6.35 -8.67 -6.02
N ALA A 5 6.90 -9.87 -6.26
CA ALA A 5 7.87 -10.07 -7.33
C ALA A 5 7.27 -9.89 -8.73
N LYS A 6 6.01 -10.29 -8.92
CA LYS A 6 5.27 -10.07 -10.18
C LYS A 6 4.89 -8.60 -10.36
N MET A 7 4.58 -7.89 -9.28
CA MET A 7 4.34 -6.45 -9.30
C MET A 7 5.61 -5.71 -9.75
N ALA A 8 6.75 -5.96 -9.12
CA ALA A 8 8.04 -5.38 -9.50
C ALA A 8 8.47 -5.72 -10.95
N LYS A 9 7.81 -6.66 -11.62
CA LYS A 9 8.02 -7.02 -13.03
C LYS A 9 6.98 -6.40 -13.97
N ALA A 10 5.98 -5.70 -13.45
CA ALA A 10 4.81 -5.24 -14.22
C ALA A 10 5.20 -4.35 -15.40
N ASP A 11 6.16 -3.44 -15.23
CA ASP A 11 6.72 -2.58 -16.28
C ASP A 11 7.78 -3.27 -17.19
N GLY A 12 8.09 -4.55 -16.90
CA GLY A 12 9.10 -5.32 -17.63
C GLY A 12 10.51 -5.25 -17.06
N ARG A 13 10.77 -4.44 -16.02
CA ARG A 13 12.08 -4.28 -15.38
C ARG A 13 11.95 -4.41 -13.87
N VAL A 14 12.95 -5.02 -13.25
CA VAL A 14 13.04 -5.09 -11.79
C VAL A 14 14.25 -4.29 -11.35
N THR A 15 14.03 -3.16 -10.71
CA THR A 15 15.08 -2.26 -10.25
C THR A 15 15.70 -2.74 -8.93
N ARG A 16 16.86 -2.16 -8.55
CA ARG A 16 17.48 -2.45 -7.25
C ARG A 16 16.68 -1.84 -6.11
N ASP A 17 16.08 -0.69 -6.36
CA ASP A 17 15.30 0.04 -5.35
C ASP A 17 14.00 -0.71 -5.02
N GLU A 18 13.31 -1.27 -6.02
CA GLU A 18 12.16 -2.15 -5.79
C GLU A 18 12.53 -3.42 -5.02
N VAL A 19 13.69 -4.05 -5.32
CA VAL A 19 14.17 -5.21 -4.56
C VAL A 19 14.49 -4.83 -3.11
N THR A 20 15.04 -3.64 -2.87
CA THR A 20 15.30 -3.13 -1.52
C THR A 20 14.00 -2.87 -0.78
N ALA A 21 13.06 -2.15 -1.41
CA ALA A 21 11.73 -1.91 -0.86
C ALA A 21 10.98 -3.20 -0.57
N PHE A 22 11.07 -4.18 -1.47
CA PHE A 22 10.49 -5.51 -1.25
C PHE A 22 11.01 -6.18 0.04
N ARG A 23 12.33 -6.10 0.30
CA ARG A 23 12.93 -6.65 1.52
C ARG A 23 12.55 -5.88 2.77
N GLU A 24 12.27 -4.60 2.66
CA GLU A 24 11.78 -3.76 3.76
C GLU A 24 10.33 -4.08 4.13
N VAL A 25 9.49 -4.36 3.12
CA VAL A 25 8.07 -4.68 3.31
C VAL A 25 7.88 -6.13 3.80
N PHE A 26 8.62 -7.07 3.22
CA PHE A 26 8.46 -8.49 3.52
C PHE A 26 9.63 -9.00 4.36
N HIS A 27 9.40 -9.09 5.67
CA HIS A 27 10.37 -9.74 6.54
C HIS A 27 10.50 -11.22 6.19
N ILE A 28 11.71 -11.63 5.85
CA ILE A 28 12.02 -13.01 5.51
C ILE A 28 13.00 -13.53 6.56
N PRO A 29 12.59 -14.50 7.41
CA PRO A 29 13.50 -15.10 8.36
C PRO A 29 14.75 -15.65 7.67
N PRO A 30 15.94 -15.56 8.29
CA PRO A 30 17.19 -16.08 7.70
C PRO A 30 17.12 -17.55 7.25
N SER A 31 16.33 -18.37 7.95
CA SER A 31 16.05 -19.77 7.58
C SER A 31 15.39 -19.91 6.21
N ASP A 32 14.57 -18.93 5.82
CA ASP A 32 13.69 -18.97 4.65
C ASP A 32 14.22 -18.16 3.47
N GLU A 33 15.30 -17.38 3.64
CA GLU A 33 15.84 -16.50 2.60
C GLU A 33 16.10 -17.23 1.27
N ARG A 34 16.68 -18.44 1.32
CA ARG A 34 16.98 -19.22 0.11
C ARG A 34 15.69 -19.66 -0.61
N ALA A 35 14.65 -20.01 0.13
CA ALA A 35 13.38 -20.40 -0.42
C ALA A 35 12.66 -19.17 -1.00
N ALA A 36 12.65 -18.07 -0.27
CA ALA A 36 12.09 -16.79 -0.70
C ALA A 36 12.75 -16.26 -1.97
N ALA A 37 14.10 -16.29 -2.04
CA ALA A 37 14.84 -15.88 -3.23
C ALA A 37 14.52 -16.74 -4.45
N ARG A 38 14.31 -18.06 -4.30
CA ARG A 38 13.87 -18.93 -5.39
C ARG A 38 12.48 -18.57 -5.88
N VAL A 39 11.53 -18.35 -4.95
CA VAL A 39 10.15 -17.95 -5.30
C VAL A 39 10.15 -16.59 -5.99
N PHE A 40 10.89 -15.62 -5.46
CA PHE A 40 11.04 -14.29 -6.05
C PHE A 40 11.61 -14.37 -7.47
N ASN A 41 12.72 -15.07 -7.66
CA ASN A 41 13.37 -15.19 -8.96
C ASN A 41 12.48 -15.88 -10.00
N LEU A 42 11.74 -16.92 -9.61
CA LEU A 42 10.79 -17.58 -10.50
C LEU A 42 9.60 -16.67 -10.82
N ALA A 43 9.05 -15.98 -9.83
CA ALA A 43 7.87 -15.16 -10.01
C ALA A 43 8.13 -13.91 -10.86
N ARG A 44 9.33 -13.33 -10.81
CA ARG A 44 9.72 -12.15 -11.61
C ARG A 44 10.07 -12.46 -13.07
N GLU A 45 10.05 -13.73 -13.50
CA GLU A 45 10.31 -14.11 -14.90
C GLU A 45 9.20 -13.59 -15.82
N ASP A 46 7.97 -13.63 -15.36
CA ASP A 46 6.82 -13.06 -16.06
C ASP A 46 5.75 -12.55 -15.07
N VAL A 47 4.80 -11.74 -15.59
CA VAL A 47 3.67 -11.21 -14.82
C VAL A 47 2.48 -12.16 -14.83
N ALA A 48 2.44 -13.14 -15.74
CA ALA A 48 1.29 -14.02 -15.94
C ALA A 48 0.89 -14.77 -14.65
N GLY A 49 -0.40 -14.96 -14.45
CA GLY A 49 -0.95 -15.70 -13.31
C GLY A 49 -0.92 -14.93 -11.96
N PHE A 50 -0.59 -13.64 -11.93
CA PHE A 50 -0.62 -12.86 -10.70
C PHE A 50 -2.00 -12.82 -10.05
N GLU A 51 -3.06 -12.85 -10.84
CA GLU A 51 -4.42 -12.87 -10.34
C GLU A 51 -4.72 -14.10 -9.48
N ASP A 52 -4.15 -15.26 -9.82
CA ASP A 52 -4.36 -16.48 -9.04
C ASP A 52 -3.65 -16.41 -7.68
N TYR A 53 -2.48 -15.77 -7.62
CA TYR A 53 -1.83 -15.46 -6.34
C TYR A 53 -2.67 -14.48 -5.53
N ALA A 54 -3.19 -13.41 -6.15
CA ALA A 54 -4.04 -12.43 -5.49
C ALA A 54 -5.33 -13.08 -4.95
N LYS A 55 -6.00 -13.92 -5.72
CA LYS A 55 -7.21 -14.67 -5.29
C LYS A 55 -6.93 -15.59 -4.11
N ARG A 56 -5.81 -16.32 -4.12
CA ARG A 56 -5.41 -17.19 -3.00
C ARG A 56 -5.14 -16.38 -1.73
N ILE A 57 -4.44 -15.25 -1.85
CA ILE A 57 -4.20 -14.35 -0.72
C ILE A 57 -5.52 -13.78 -0.20
N ALA A 58 -6.38 -13.29 -1.09
CA ALA A 58 -7.70 -12.80 -0.70
C ALA A 58 -8.51 -13.86 0.05
N ALA A 59 -8.47 -15.12 -0.38
CA ALA A 59 -9.16 -16.22 0.27
C ALA A 59 -8.66 -16.52 1.69
N MET A 60 -7.36 -16.29 1.96
CA MET A 60 -6.76 -16.50 3.30
C MET A 60 -7.20 -15.43 4.31
N PHE A 61 -7.42 -14.19 3.87
CA PHE A 61 -7.62 -13.05 4.75
C PHE A 61 -9.02 -12.41 4.65
N ARG A 62 -9.85 -12.87 3.72
CA ARG A 62 -11.23 -12.38 3.59
C ARG A 62 -12.09 -12.97 4.71
N SER A 63 -12.54 -12.11 5.61
CA SER A 63 -13.63 -12.45 6.55
C SER A 63 -14.95 -12.45 5.79
N ASN A 64 -15.77 -13.50 5.96
CA ASN A 64 -16.96 -13.78 5.14
C ASN A 64 -18.05 -12.70 5.12
N ASP A 65 -17.96 -11.65 5.95
CA ASP A 65 -19.06 -10.70 6.15
C ASP A 65 -18.68 -9.21 6.05
N LYS A 66 -17.42 -8.87 5.68
CA LYS A 66 -17.05 -7.45 5.60
C LYS A 66 -16.25 -7.16 4.33
N PRO A 67 -16.59 -6.08 3.59
CA PRO A 67 -15.71 -5.56 2.55
C PRO A 67 -14.33 -5.24 3.16
N CYS A 68 -13.29 -5.34 2.36
CA CYS A 68 -11.93 -5.04 2.78
C CYS A 68 -11.86 -3.56 3.22
N GLY A 69 -11.88 -3.33 4.54
CA GLY A 69 -11.76 -2.00 5.15
C GLY A 69 -10.31 -1.62 5.42
N GLN A 70 -10.09 -0.37 5.79
CA GLN A 70 -8.76 0.21 6.07
C GLN A 70 -7.92 -0.58 7.08
N ASP A 71 -8.56 -1.33 7.96
CA ASP A 71 -7.93 -2.12 9.03
C ASP A 71 -7.70 -3.59 8.63
N SER A 72 -7.58 -3.91 7.35
CA SER A 72 -7.39 -5.29 6.90
C SER A 72 -5.95 -5.56 6.46
N VAL A 73 -5.49 -6.80 6.66
CA VAL A 73 -4.19 -7.30 6.17
C VAL A 73 -4.06 -7.11 4.65
N LEU A 74 -5.15 -7.20 3.90
CA LEU A 74 -5.14 -6.98 2.45
C LEU A 74 -4.87 -5.51 2.09
N CYS A 75 -5.34 -4.56 2.91
CA CYS A 75 -4.98 -3.15 2.74
C CYS A 75 -3.50 -2.89 3.04
N ASP A 76 -2.99 -3.47 4.11
CA ASP A 76 -1.58 -3.31 4.47
C ASP A 76 -0.67 -3.95 3.40
N LEU A 77 -1.09 -5.07 2.82
CA LEU A 77 -0.38 -5.67 1.68
C LEU A 77 -0.43 -4.78 0.44
N MET A 78 -1.58 -4.16 0.14
CA MET A 78 -1.70 -3.23 -0.98
C MET A 78 -0.81 -2.01 -0.80
N GLU A 79 -0.75 -1.42 0.40
CA GLU A 79 0.18 -0.33 0.72
C GLU A 79 1.64 -0.74 0.49
N GLY A 80 2.00 -1.97 0.87
CA GLY A 80 3.33 -2.52 0.61
C GLY A 80 3.63 -2.67 -0.89
N LEU A 81 2.66 -3.08 -1.68
CA LEU A 81 2.81 -3.17 -3.14
C LEU A 81 2.99 -1.78 -3.78
N PHE A 82 2.24 -0.77 -3.35
CA PHE A 82 2.44 0.62 -3.78
C PHE A 82 3.82 1.15 -3.39
N TYR A 83 4.28 0.86 -2.16
CA TYR A 83 5.60 1.26 -1.70
C TYR A 83 6.72 0.68 -2.56
N ILE A 84 6.60 -0.58 -2.97
CA ILE A 84 7.56 -1.22 -3.88
C ILE A 84 7.48 -0.59 -5.28
N ALA A 85 6.28 -0.39 -5.82
CA ALA A 85 6.09 0.20 -7.15
C ALA A 85 6.69 1.62 -7.27
N ALA A 86 6.63 2.41 -6.21
CA ALA A 86 7.13 3.79 -6.20
C ALA A 86 8.60 3.91 -5.76
N ALA A 87 9.30 2.79 -5.50
CA ALA A 87 10.59 2.79 -4.82
C ALA A 87 11.72 3.45 -5.62
N ASP A 88 11.69 3.36 -6.93
CA ASP A 88 12.69 3.96 -7.81
C ASP A 88 12.37 5.42 -8.22
N GLY A 89 11.27 5.97 -7.68
CA GLY A 89 10.80 7.32 -7.94
C GLY A 89 10.01 7.48 -9.24
N ALA A 90 9.79 6.41 -9.99
CA ALA A 90 8.87 6.34 -11.12
C ALA A 90 7.62 5.52 -10.74
N TYR A 91 6.57 5.70 -11.51
CA TYR A 91 5.35 4.89 -11.37
C TYR A 91 4.75 4.70 -12.76
N HIS A 92 4.76 3.48 -13.22
CA HIS A 92 4.42 3.16 -14.59
C HIS A 92 2.94 2.76 -14.76
N PRO A 93 2.33 3.03 -15.93
CA PRO A 93 0.93 2.66 -16.19
C PRO A 93 0.66 1.15 -16.04
N GLU A 94 1.65 0.32 -16.30
CA GLU A 94 1.57 -1.12 -16.16
C GLU A 94 1.49 -1.56 -14.70
N GLU A 95 2.20 -0.86 -13.81
CA GLU A 95 2.13 -1.06 -12.36
C GLU A 95 0.78 -0.60 -11.81
N ASP A 96 0.29 0.54 -12.29
CA ASP A 96 -1.05 1.05 -11.93
C ASP A 96 -2.13 0.03 -12.29
N ALA A 97 -2.14 -0.46 -13.52
CA ALA A 97 -3.09 -1.47 -13.99
C ALA A 97 -3.00 -2.79 -13.18
N PHE A 98 -1.78 -3.20 -12.83
CA PHE A 98 -1.56 -4.37 -11.97
C PHE A 98 -2.16 -4.16 -10.57
N LEU A 99 -1.86 -3.04 -9.93
CA LEU A 99 -2.36 -2.71 -8.58
C LEU A 99 -3.87 -2.53 -8.56
N GLU A 100 -4.45 -1.86 -9.56
CA GLU A 100 -5.89 -1.73 -9.70
C GLU A 100 -6.57 -3.11 -9.81
N ARG A 101 -6.01 -4.00 -10.60
CA ARG A 101 -6.54 -5.36 -10.73
C ARG A 101 -6.45 -6.16 -9.43
N VAL A 102 -5.35 -6.04 -8.69
CA VAL A 102 -5.19 -6.66 -7.38
C VAL A 102 -6.19 -6.07 -6.37
N ALA A 103 -6.42 -4.75 -6.39
CA ALA A 103 -7.39 -4.09 -5.53
C ALA A 103 -8.81 -4.64 -5.74
N VAL A 104 -9.23 -4.82 -6.98
CA VAL A 104 -10.51 -5.44 -7.34
C VAL A 104 -10.61 -6.87 -6.76
N ILE A 105 -9.55 -7.67 -6.91
CA ILE A 105 -9.52 -9.06 -6.39
C ILE A 105 -9.57 -9.07 -4.86
N PHE A 106 -8.90 -8.13 -4.20
CA PHE A 106 -8.92 -7.99 -2.74
C PHE A 106 -10.26 -7.44 -2.23
N GLY A 107 -11.09 -6.87 -3.11
CA GLY A 107 -12.35 -6.26 -2.76
C GLY A 107 -12.20 -4.92 -2.05
N LEU A 108 -11.14 -4.17 -2.40
CA LEU A 108 -10.96 -2.81 -1.93
C LEU A 108 -11.96 -1.88 -2.61
N ASP A 109 -12.47 -0.91 -1.85
CA ASP A 109 -13.24 0.19 -2.40
C ASP A 109 -12.35 1.09 -3.27
N GLY A 110 -12.87 1.58 -4.39
CA GLY A 110 -12.17 2.47 -5.31
C GLY A 110 -11.66 3.75 -4.64
N ALA A 111 -12.45 4.33 -3.72
CA ALA A 111 -12.02 5.49 -2.95
C ALA A 111 -10.80 5.20 -2.04
N LEU A 112 -10.73 3.97 -1.50
CA LEU A 112 -9.59 3.53 -0.69
C LEU A 112 -8.35 3.33 -1.57
N PHE A 113 -8.51 2.75 -2.75
CA PHE A 113 -7.43 2.59 -3.73
C PHE A 113 -6.85 3.95 -4.15
N GLU A 114 -7.70 4.92 -4.50
CA GLU A 114 -7.25 6.27 -4.87
C GLU A 114 -6.52 7.00 -3.73
N ARG A 115 -6.92 6.78 -2.48
CA ARG A 115 -6.19 7.32 -1.31
C ARG A 115 -4.79 6.72 -1.18
N MET A 116 -4.65 5.41 -1.38
CA MET A 116 -3.35 4.73 -1.37
C MET A 116 -2.48 5.25 -2.50
N ARG A 117 -3.02 5.33 -3.70
CA ARG A 117 -2.36 5.87 -4.88
C ARG A 117 -1.86 7.31 -4.64
N ALA A 118 -2.70 8.20 -4.11
CA ALA A 118 -2.34 9.58 -3.81
C ALA A 118 -1.20 9.73 -2.79
N ARG A 119 -1.00 8.74 -1.92
CA ARG A 119 0.09 8.74 -0.93
C ARG A 119 1.43 8.30 -1.50
N HIS A 120 1.43 7.39 -2.45
CA HIS A 120 2.64 6.70 -2.91
C HIS A 120 3.14 7.15 -4.29
N VAL A 121 2.22 7.57 -5.18
CA VAL A 121 2.60 7.84 -6.58
C VAL A 121 3.35 9.16 -6.69
N PRO A 122 4.59 9.17 -7.23
CA PRO A 122 5.34 10.38 -7.49
C PRO A 122 4.63 11.26 -8.55
N GLY A 123 4.59 12.55 -8.34
CA GLY A 123 3.92 13.47 -9.28
C GLY A 123 3.79 14.89 -8.74
N GLY A 124 4.51 15.20 -7.69
CA GLY A 124 4.42 16.45 -6.94
C GLY A 124 3.84 16.22 -5.54
N PRO A 125 3.66 17.28 -4.73
CA PRO A 125 3.07 17.13 -3.43
C PRO A 125 1.62 16.61 -3.59
N PRO A 126 1.31 15.42 -3.05
CA PRO A 126 -0.01 14.80 -3.26
C PRO A 126 -1.12 15.74 -2.81
N ASP A 127 -2.27 15.68 -3.48
CA ASP A 127 -3.45 16.44 -3.05
C ASP A 127 -3.82 16.01 -1.63
N PRO A 128 -3.77 16.92 -0.64
CA PRO A 128 -3.98 16.57 0.74
C PRO A 128 -5.41 16.08 1.02
N TYR A 129 -6.40 16.48 0.23
CA TYR A 129 -7.77 16.01 0.36
C TYR A 129 -7.90 14.57 -0.16
N ALA A 130 -7.24 14.25 -1.28
CA ALA A 130 -7.18 12.88 -1.79
C ALA A 130 -6.48 11.94 -0.81
N VAL A 131 -5.36 12.37 -0.19
CA VAL A 131 -4.63 11.59 0.84
C VAL A 131 -5.54 11.22 2.02
N LEU A 132 -6.38 12.16 2.48
CA LEU A 132 -7.31 11.95 3.59
C LEU A 132 -8.65 11.34 3.15
N GLY A 133 -8.90 11.24 1.84
CA GLY A 133 -10.14 10.70 1.29
C GLY A 133 -11.37 11.55 1.60
N VAL A 134 -11.23 12.86 1.56
CA VAL A 134 -12.29 13.84 1.83
C VAL A 134 -12.53 14.76 0.65
N ASP A 135 -13.75 15.24 0.51
CA ASP A 135 -14.07 16.28 -0.48
C ASP A 135 -13.30 17.57 -0.16
N PRO A 136 -12.67 18.23 -1.15
CA PRO A 136 -12.01 19.53 -0.95
C PRO A 136 -12.92 20.63 -0.37
N ARG A 137 -14.24 20.46 -0.51
CA ARG A 137 -15.26 21.37 0.03
C ARG A 137 -15.72 20.99 1.45
N ALA A 138 -15.29 19.83 1.98
CA ALA A 138 -15.67 19.39 3.32
C ALA A 138 -15.24 20.43 4.35
N ASP A 139 -16.00 20.60 5.44
CA ASP A 139 -15.62 21.48 6.53
C ASP A 139 -14.38 20.95 7.28
N LEU A 140 -13.74 21.83 8.05
CA LEU A 140 -12.49 21.49 8.74
C LEU A 140 -12.70 20.39 9.81
N GLU A 141 -13.89 20.30 10.41
CA GLU A 141 -14.17 19.25 11.40
C GLU A 141 -14.31 17.87 10.73
N THR A 142 -14.94 17.80 9.57
CA THR A 142 -15.01 16.58 8.74
C THR A 142 -13.61 16.12 8.34
N VAL A 143 -12.75 17.03 7.87
CA VAL A 143 -11.35 16.74 7.54
C VAL A 143 -10.58 16.25 8.77
N ARG A 144 -10.79 16.87 9.93
CA ARG A 144 -10.14 16.48 11.19
C ARG A 144 -10.57 15.08 11.64
N GLN A 145 -11.84 14.74 11.46
CA GLN A 145 -12.36 13.40 11.80
C GLN A 145 -11.75 12.34 10.90
N ALA A 146 -11.64 12.60 9.58
CA ALA A 146 -10.99 11.72 8.63
C ALA A 146 -9.49 11.52 8.97
N TRP A 147 -8.76 12.62 9.23
CA TRP A 147 -7.37 12.55 9.68
C TRP A 147 -7.21 11.68 10.94
N ARG A 148 -8.05 11.87 11.96
CA ARG A 148 -8.00 11.07 13.20
C ARG A 148 -8.30 9.59 12.94
N ALA A 149 -9.20 9.29 12.01
CA ALA A 149 -9.52 7.91 11.62
C ALA A 149 -8.31 7.25 10.95
N GLU A 150 -7.67 7.94 9.99
CA GLU A 150 -6.47 7.46 9.29
C GLU A 150 -5.29 7.24 10.25
N VAL A 151 -5.02 8.19 11.16
CA VAL A 151 -3.97 8.06 12.18
C VAL A 151 -4.22 6.83 13.07
N ARG A 152 -5.46 6.63 13.52
CA ARG A 152 -5.79 5.44 14.34
C ARG A 152 -5.63 4.13 13.56
N ALA A 153 -6.04 4.12 12.29
CA ALA A 153 -5.94 2.93 11.44
C ALA A 153 -4.48 2.53 11.16
N THR A 154 -3.60 3.53 11.06
CA THR A 154 -2.18 3.35 10.69
C THR A 154 -1.27 3.17 11.91
N HIS A 155 -1.80 3.22 13.14
CA HIS A 155 -0.96 3.15 14.34
C HIS A 155 -0.15 1.84 14.39
N PRO A 156 1.19 1.90 14.62
CA PRO A 156 2.06 0.72 14.67
C PRO A 156 1.56 -0.39 15.59
N ASP A 157 1.10 -0.04 16.80
CA ASP A 157 0.60 -1.02 17.76
C ASP A 157 -0.62 -1.81 17.23
N ARG A 158 -1.47 -1.19 16.42
CA ARG A 158 -2.61 -1.86 15.79
C ARG A 158 -2.17 -2.79 14.67
N MET A 159 -1.12 -2.43 13.95
CA MET A 159 -0.54 -3.28 12.92
C MET A 159 0.10 -4.52 13.54
N LEU A 160 0.88 -4.36 14.61
CA LEU A 160 1.45 -5.47 15.37
C LEU A 160 0.36 -6.38 15.97
N ALA A 161 -0.70 -5.81 16.52
CA ALA A 161 -1.83 -6.59 17.04
C ALA A 161 -2.58 -7.40 15.96
N ARG A 162 -2.45 -7.03 14.68
CA ARG A 162 -2.96 -7.77 13.52
C ARG A 162 -1.99 -8.82 12.99
N GLY A 163 -0.82 -8.97 13.63
CA GLY A 163 0.22 -9.92 13.21
C GLY A 163 1.08 -9.43 12.06
N ILE A 164 1.09 -8.12 11.79
CA ILE A 164 2.00 -7.52 10.80
C ILE A 164 3.39 -7.45 11.43
N PRO A 165 4.44 -7.90 10.73
CA PRO A 165 5.79 -7.90 11.25
C PRO A 165 6.28 -6.51 11.67
N GLU A 166 7.12 -6.44 12.70
CA GLU A 166 7.68 -5.20 13.22
C GLU A 166 8.47 -4.40 12.16
N GLU A 167 9.05 -5.10 11.20
CA GLU A 167 9.78 -4.51 10.09
C GLU A 167 8.88 -3.69 9.14
N ALA A 168 7.60 -4.03 9.06
CA ALA A 168 6.60 -3.25 8.32
C ALA A 168 6.18 -1.96 9.04
N VAL A 169 6.68 -1.70 10.26
CA VAL A 169 6.45 -0.44 10.99
C VAL A 169 6.95 0.77 10.20
N LYS A 170 8.04 0.64 9.45
CA LYS A 170 8.53 1.71 8.57
C LYS A 170 7.49 2.16 7.53
N LEU A 171 6.72 1.21 6.99
CA LEU A 171 5.63 1.52 6.07
C LEU A 171 4.50 2.30 6.78
N ALA A 172 4.19 1.92 8.03
CA ALA A 172 3.23 2.66 8.85
C ALA A 172 3.73 4.07 9.17
N GLU A 173 5.00 4.25 9.46
CA GLU A 173 5.61 5.55 9.71
C GLU A 173 5.57 6.46 8.47
N ALA A 174 5.91 5.94 7.30
CA ALA A 174 5.82 6.66 6.03
C ALA A 174 4.37 7.09 5.74
N ARG A 175 3.42 6.18 5.95
CA ARG A 175 1.98 6.46 5.80
C ARG A 175 1.50 7.52 6.79
N LEU A 176 1.88 7.43 8.06
CA LEU A 176 1.56 8.44 9.09
C LEU A 176 2.14 9.80 8.75
N SER A 177 3.37 9.84 8.23
CA SER A 177 4.00 11.08 7.79
C SER A 177 3.20 11.75 6.68
N ALA A 178 2.77 11.01 5.66
CA ALA A 178 1.95 11.53 4.56
C ALA A 178 0.58 12.05 5.05
N ILE A 179 -0.08 11.30 5.96
CA ILE A 179 -1.37 11.66 6.56
C ILE A 179 -1.26 12.96 7.38
N ASN A 180 -0.22 13.09 8.20
CA ASN A 180 0.01 14.28 9.01
C ASN A 180 0.37 15.50 8.15
N ALA A 181 1.23 15.32 7.15
CA ALA A 181 1.56 16.39 6.20
C ALA A 181 0.32 16.89 5.44
N ALA A 182 -0.58 16.00 5.03
CA ALA A 182 -1.84 16.36 4.38
C ALA A 182 -2.74 17.20 5.31
N TRP A 183 -2.90 16.78 6.57
CA TRP A 183 -3.65 17.53 7.56
C TRP A 183 -3.06 18.92 7.79
N ASP A 184 -1.75 19.04 7.99
CA ASP A 184 -1.07 20.31 8.25
C ASP A 184 -1.22 21.28 7.07
N ARG A 185 -1.13 20.79 5.83
CA ARG A 185 -1.35 21.61 4.62
C ARG A 185 -2.77 22.15 4.54
N ILE A 186 -3.80 21.31 4.81
CA ILE A 186 -5.20 21.75 4.78
C ILE A 186 -5.45 22.78 5.89
N ARG A 187 -4.99 22.50 7.10
CA ARG A 187 -5.15 23.39 8.26
C ARG A 187 -4.53 24.76 8.02
N THR A 188 -3.29 24.77 7.51
CA THR A 188 -2.57 26.02 7.24
C THR A 188 -3.17 26.79 6.07
N GLY A 189 -3.58 26.11 5.00
CA GLY A 189 -4.18 26.75 3.83
C GLY A 189 -5.58 27.31 4.05
N ARG A 190 -6.31 26.87 5.09
CA ARG A 190 -7.63 27.38 5.48
C ARG A 190 -7.57 28.39 6.64
N GLY A 191 -6.43 28.54 7.28
CA GLY A 191 -6.21 29.49 8.38
C GLY A 191 -5.60 30.82 7.94
N ALA A 192 -5.34 30.96 6.65
CA ALA A 192 -4.91 32.21 5.99
C ALA A 192 -6.06 32.82 5.21
#